data_f98af42002f7f51b529c49f5e8f16da0
#
_entry.id   f98af42002f7f51b529c49f5e8f16da0
#
_cell.length_a   1.000
_cell.length_b   1.000
_cell.length_c   1.000
_cell.angle_alpha   90.00
_cell.angle_beta   90.00
_cell.angle_gamma   90.00
#
_symmetry.space_group_name_H-M   'P 1'
#
loop_
_entity.id
_entity.type
_entity.pdbx_description
1 polymer ?
#
loop_
_entity_poly.entity_id
_entity_poly.type
_entity_poly.pdbx_seq_one_letter_code
_entity_poly.pdbx_strand_id
1 'polypeptide(L)'
;MRISHEDHGTTALVALAGDFLSDDFETYQRSVSEHFDSGICNIVLDVTGLESIDSSGLEALLWTVDESASRSGRLKLVGVGGVVSEVLRITRLARRFDLEQTVEAAARSLR
;
A
#
# COMPACT_ATOMS: atom_id res chain seq x y z
N MET A 1 -14.42 1.23 -0.66
CA MET A 1 -13.08 1.74 -1.02
C MET A 1 -12.94 1.82 -2.52
N ARG A 2 -12.21 2.81 -3.01
CA ARG A 2 -11.88 2.92 -4.42
C ARG A 2 -10.40 2.65 -4.61
N ILE A 3 -10.07 1.88 -5.65
CA ILE A 3 -8.68 1.54 -6.00
C ILE A 3 -8.42 2.03 -7.42
N SER A 4 -7.37 2.80 -7.61
CA SER A 4 -6.86 3.11 -8.94
C SER A 4 -5.40 2.69 -9.02
N HIS A 5 -4.95 2.32 -10.22
CA HIS A 5 -3.60 1.77 -10.36
C HIS A 5 -3.02 2.09 -11.73
N GLU A 6 -1.68 2.08 -11.78
CA GLU A 6 -0.91 2.36 -12.99
C GLU A 6 0.44 1.66 -12.86
N ASP A 7 0.87 0.95 -13.89
CA ASP A 7 2.12 0.21 -13.89
C ASP A 7 3.21 0.95 -14.65
N HIS A 8 4.42 0.95 -14.08
CA HIS A 8 5.62 1.52 -14.70
C HIS A 8 6.79 0.57 -14.47
N GLY A 9 7.19 -0.19 -15.50
CA GLY A 9 8.26 -1.16 -15.36
C GLY A 9 7.91 -2.25 -14.37
N THR A 10 8.70 -2.41 -13.30
CA THR A 10 8.44 -3.37 -12.24
C THR A 10 7.74 -2.75 -11.02
N THR A 11 7.26 -1.51 -11.14
CA THR A 11 6.60 -0.78 -10.07
C THR A 11 5.14 -0.52 -10.43
N ALA A 12 4.23 -0.79 -9.50
CA ALA A 12 2.83 -0.41 -9.63
C ALA A 12 2.53 0.75 -8.69
N LEU A 13 1.86 1.78 -9.21
CA LEU A 13 1.32 2.87 -8.41
C LEU A 13 -0.12 2.52 -8.11
N VAL A 14 -0.45 2.39 -6.83
CA VAL A 14 -1.81 2.04 -6.39
C VAL A 14 -2.30 3.13 -5.44
N ALA A 15 -3.46 3.69 -5.73
CA ALA A 15 -4.07 4.72 -4.88
C ALA A 15 -5.38 4.20 -4.30
N LEU A 16 -5.54 4.40 -3.01
CA LEU A 16 -6.72 3.99 -2.26
C LEU A 16 -7.48 5.20 -1.76
N ALA A 17 -8.82 5.15 -1.81
CA ALA A 17 -9.67 6.22 -1.31
C ALA A 17 -10.91 5.64 -0.65
N GLY A 18 -11.40 6.34 0.36
CA GLY A 18 -12.59 5.95 1.12
C GLY A 18 -12.25 5.11 2.35
N ASP A 19 -13.06 4.10 2.62
CA ASP A 19 -12.93 3.29 3.82
C ASP A 19 -12.34 1.92 3.47
N PHE A 20 -11.27 1.55 4.15
CA PHE A 20 -10.64 0.25 3.95
C PHE A 20 -11.06 -0.69 5.08
N LEU A 21 -12.11 -1.46 4.84
CA LEU A 21 -12.76 -2.29 5.83
C LEU A 21 -12.67 -3.78 5.43
N SER A 22 -13.18 -4.65 6.31
CA SER A 22 -13.08 -6.09 6.12
C SER A 22 -13.63 -6.59 4.78
N ASP A 23 -14.70 -5.96 4.28
CA ASP A 23 -15.31 -6.35 3.00
C ASP A 23 -14.42 -6.03 1.80
N ASP A 24 -13.42 -5.18 1.97
CA ASP A 24 -12.53 -4.76 0.90
C ASP A 24 -11.26 -5.60 0.78
N PHE A 25 -10.98 -6.43 1.78
CA PHE A 25 -9.72 -7.17 1.85
C PHE A 25 -9.49 -8.04 0.62
N GLU A 26 -10.47 -8.86 0.25
CA GLU A 26 -10.31 -9.78 -0.88
C GLU A 26 -10.17 -9.05 -2.21
N THR A 27 -10.94 -7.97 -2.41
CA THR A 27 -10.85 -7.17 -3.61
C THR A 27 -9.47 -6.52 -3.75
N TYR A 28 -8.97 -5.96 -2.66
CA TYR A 28 -7.64 -5.37 -2.61
C TYR A 28 -6.56 -6.41 -2.88
N GLN A 29 -6.63 -7.54 -2.18
CA GLN A 29 -5.65 -8.62 -2.31
C GLN A 29 -5.60 -9.15 -3.75
N ARG A 30 -6.75 -9.35 -4.37
CA ARG A 30 -6.83 -9.81 -5.75
C ARG A 30 -6.21 -8.81 -6.71
N SER A 31 -6.53 -7.52 -6.54
CA SER A 31 -5.99 -6.46 -7.40
C SER A 31 -4.46 -6.40 -7.32
N VAL A 32 -3.92 -6.42 -6.11
CA VAL A 32 -2.46 -6.36 -5.92
C VAL A 32 -1.79 -7.64 -6.40
N SER A 33 -2.42 -8.81 -6.17
CA SER A 33 -1.87 -10.10 -6.64
C SER A 33 -1.77 -10.13 -8.17
N GLU A 34 -2.70 -9.54 -8.88
CA GLU A 34 -2.63 -9.45 -10.34
C GLU A 34 -1.39 -8.68 -10.80
N HIS A 35 -1.04 -7.61 -10.10
CA HIS A 35 0.19 -6.88 -10.38
C HIS A 35 1.42 -7.76 -10.16
N PHE A 36 1.49 -8.45 -9.03
CA PHE A 36 2.61 -9.35 -8.74
C PHE A 36 2.73 -10.46 -9.78
N ASP A 37 1.61 -11.04 -10.20
CA ASP A 37 1.58 -12.10 -11.21
C ASP A 37 2.05 -11.62 -12.58
N SER A 38 1.92 -10.32 -12.85
CA SER A 38 2.39 -9.74 -14.11
C SER A 38 3.86 -9.33 -14.09
N GLY A 39 4.58 -9.59 -12.99
CA GLY A 39 6.00 -9.29 -12.87
C GLY A 39 6.33 -8.04 -12.06
N ILE A 40 5.33 -7.37 -11.50
CA ILE A 40 5.55 -6.24 -10.59
C ILE A 40 6.13 -6.78 -9.29
N CYS A 41 7.15 -6.12 -8.76
CA CYS A 41 7.72 -6.46 -7.46
C CYS A 41 7.67 -5.29 -6.47
N ASN A 42 7.58 -4.06 -6.97
CA ASN A 42 7.51 -2.86 -6.14
C ASN A 42 6.13 -2.22 -6.19
N ILE A 43 5.61 -1.85 -5.03
CA ILE A 43 4.32 -1.16 -4.92
C ILE A 43 4.55 0.20 -4.28
N VAL A 44 4.07 1.26 -4.94
CA VAL A 44 3.93 2.58 -4.33
C VAL A 44 2.45 2.73 -4.02
N LEU A 45 2.11 2.73 -2.74
CA LEU A 45 0.72 2.75 -2.29
C LEU A 45 0.39 4.11 -1.70
N ASP A 46 -0.45 4.86 -2.40
CA ASP A 46 -0.90 6.19 -1.97
C ASP A 46 -2.18 6.01 -1.15
N VAL A 47 -2.09 6.31 0.14
CA VAL A 47 -3.20 6.20 1.08
C VAL A 47 -3.76 7.55 1.50
N THR A 48 -3.38 8.62 0.79
CA THR A 48 -3.85 9.98 1.10
C THR A 48 -5.38 10.05 1.16
N GLY A 49 -6.06 9.32 0.28
CA GLY A 49 -7.52 9.35 0.17
C GLY A 49 -8.27 8.47 1.16
N LEU A 50 -7.58 7.71 2.02
CA LEU A 50 -8.26 6.86 3.00
C LEU A 50 -8.84 7.70 4.13
N GLU A 51 -10.13 7.48 4.41
CA GLU A 51 -10.85 8.14 5.49
C GLU A 51 -10.91 7.29 6.75
N SER A 52 -10.88 5.96 6.59
CA SER A 52 -10.84 5.01 7.70
C SER A 52 -10.16 3.72 7.28
N ILE A 53 -9.67 2.99 8.27
CA ILE A 53 -9.05 1.69 8.09
C ILE A 53 -9.30 0.86 9.35
N ASP A 54 -9.74 -0.38 9.17
CA ASP A 54 -9.90 -1.30 10.29
C ASP A 54 -8.74 -2.30 10.35
N SER A 55 -8.85 -3.30 11.24
CA SER A 55 -7.80 -4.31 11.39
C SER A 55 -7.58 -5.12 10.11
N SER A 56 -8.62 -5.36 9.33
CA SER A 56 -8.49 -6.09 8.06
C SER A 56 -7.74 -5.26 7.02
N GLY A 57 -8.01 -3.96 6.96
CA GLY A 57 -7.26 -3.06 6.09
C GLY A 57 -5.79 -3.01 6.49
N LEU A 58 -5.52 -2.94 7.78
CA LEU A 58 -4.14 -2.94 8.27
C LEU A 58 -3.43 -4.25 7.93
N GLU A 59 -4.11 -5.40 8.09
CA GLU A 59 -3.57 -6.70 7.68
C GLU A 59 -3.25 -6.73 6.19
N ALA A 60 -4.08 -6.10 5.36
CA ALA A 60 -3.85 -6.03 3.93
C ALA A 60 -2.58 -5.25 3.59
N LEU A 61 -2.32 -4.15 4.31
CA LEU A 61 -1.09 -3.39 4.14
C LEU A 61 0.14 -4.22 4.54
N LEU A 62 0.06 -4.92 5.66
CA LEU A 62 1.14 -5.80 6.12
C LEU A 62 1.39 -6.96 5.15
N TRP A 63 0.31 -7.55 4.63
CA TRP A 63 0.41 -8.57 3.60
C TRP A 63 1.16 -8.06 2.37
N THR A 64 0.90 -6.81 1.97
CA THR A 64 1.58 -6.21 0.82
C THR A 64 3.08 -6.05 1.07
N VAL A 65 3.48 -5.67 2.28
CA VAL A 65 4.90 -5.60 2.66
C VAL A 65 5.55 -6.96 2.46
N ASP A 66 4.93 -8.01 3.01
CA ASP A 66 5.49 -9.35 2.99
C ASP A 66 5.55 -9.93 1.57
N GLU A 67 4.51 -9.72 0.77
CA GLU A 67 4.47 -10.19 -0.61
C GLU A 67 5.50 -9.47 -1.49
N SER A 68 5.67 -8.17 -1.32
CA SER A 68 6.70 -7.43 -2.05
C SER A 68 8.08 -7.95 -1.70
N ALA A 69 8.35 -8.15 -0.41
CA ALA A 69 9.64 -8.65 0.06
C ALA A 69 9.93 -10.05 -0.47
N SER A 70 8.93 -10.92 -0.56
CA SER A 70 9.10 -12.28 -1.09
C SER A 70 9.47 -12.30 -2.56
N ARG A 71 9.23 -11.19 -3.26
CA ARG A 71 9.59 -11.02 -4.68
C ARG A 71 10.80 -10.09 -4.86
N SER A 72 11.55 -9.88 -3.78
CA SER A 72 12.72 -8.99 -3.74
C SER A 72 12.39 -7.54 -4.09
N GLY A 73 11.16 -7.14 -3.83
CA GLY A 73 10.69 -5.77 -4.03
C GLY A 73 10.40 -5.07 -2.72
N ARG A 74 9.77 -3.92 -2.83
CA ARG A 74 9.44 -3.07 -1.67
C ARG A 74 8.05 -2.47 -1.81
N LEU A 75 7.44 -2.20 -0.65
CA LEU A 75 6.27 -1.34 -0.55
C LEU A 75 6.72 0.02 -0.02
N LYS A 76 6.38 1.08 -0.75
CA LYS A 76 6.50 2.46 -0.29
C LYS A 76 5.11 3.00 -0.01
N LEU A 77 4.89 3.52 1.19
CA LEU A 77 3.59 4.04 1.60
C LEU A 77 3.63 5.57 1.53
N VAL A 78 2.71 6.16 0.77
CA VAL A 78 2.70 7.59 0.49
C VAL A 78 1.44 8.23 1.09
N GLY A 79 1.60 9.44 1.61
CA GLY A 79 0.47 10.22 2.09
C GLY A 79 -0.09 9.74 3.43
N VAL A 80 0.76 9.12 4.24
CA VAL A 80 0.34 8.69 5.57
C VAL A 80 0.10 9.91 6.45
N GLY A 81 -1.15 10.06 6.87
CA GLY A 81 -1.58 11.15 7.73
C GLY A 81 -2.92 10.79 8.33
N GLY A 82 -3.48 11.71 9.13
CA GLY A 82 -4.81 11.52 9.69
C GLY A 82 -5.00 10.16 10.35
N VAL A 83 -6.04 9.45 9.94
CA VAL A 83 -6.42 8.17 10.54
C VAL A 83 -5.37 7.08 10.34
N VAL A 84 -4.74 7.01 9.18
CA VAL A 84 -3.75 5.98 8.91
C VAL A 84 -2.52 6.17 9.81
N SER A 85 -2.04 7.41 9.94
CA SER A 85 -0.94 7.74 10.84
C SER A 85 -1.24 7.34 12.27
N GLU A 86 -2.46 7.64 12.74
CA GLU A 86 -2.89 7.33 14.09
C GLU A 86 -2.94 5.82 14.34
N VAL A 87 -3.48 5.06 13.40
CA VAL A 87 -3.56 3.60 13.51
C VAL A 87 -2.15 3.00 13.55
N LEU A 88 -1.24 3.46 12.69
CA LEU A 88 0.13 2.95 12.68
C LEU A 88 0.86 3.29 13.99
N ARG A 89 0.59 4.47 14.55
CA ARG A 89 1.19 4.89 15.82
C ARG A 89 0.68 4.03 16.97
N ILE A 90 -0.64 3.87 17.10
CA ILE A 90 -1.28 3.13 18.20
C ILE A 90 -0.86 1.66 18.17
N THR A 91 -0.81 1.05 16.99
CA THR A 91 -0.45 -0.36 16.83
C THR A 91 1.06 -0.59 16.84
N ARG A 92 1.87 0.49 16.83
CA ARG A 92 3.33 0.42 16.78
C ARG A 92 3.85 -0.26 15.51
N LEU A 93 3.10 -0.18 14.43
CA LEU A 93 3.44 -0.83 13.15
C LEU A 93 4.09 0.11 12.14
N ALA A 94 4.26 1.40 12.47
CA ALA A 94 4.88 2.36 11.56
C ALA A 94 6.26 1.91 11.09
N ARG A 95 6.99 1.19 11.94
CA ARG A 95 8.35 0.70 11.65
C ARG A 95 8.37 -0.38 10.56
N ARG A 96 7.24 -1.01 10.29
CA ARG A 96 7.12 -2.02 9.24
C ARG A 96 7.02 -1.43 7.85
N PHE A 97 6.82 -0.11 7.74
CA PHE A 97 6.56 0.54 6.47
C PHE A 97 7.63 1.58 6.13
N ASP A 98 7.99 1.63 4.85
CA ASP A 98 8.79 2.71 4.29
C ASP A 98 7.85 3.84 3.91
N LEU A 99 7.94 4.97 4.59
CA LEU A 99 7.05 6.11 4.37
C LEU A 99 7.73 7.15 3.50
N GLU A 100 6.96 7.67 2.52
CA GLU A 100 7.41 8.75 1.66
C GLU A 100 6.32 9.82 1.61
N GLN A 101 6.70 11.06 1.34
CA GLN A 101 5.75 12.15 1.31
C GLN A 101 5.02 12.27 -0.03
N THR A 102 5.68 11.89 -1.12
CA THR A 102 5.10 12.00 -2.46
C THR A 102 5.32 10.73 -3.27
N VAL A 103 4.46 10.53 -4.27
CA VAL A 103 4.59 9.42 -5.22
C VAL A 103 5.93 9.53 -5.97
N GLU A 104 6.33 10.73 -6.35
CA GLU A 104 7.59 10.98 -7.08
C GLU A 104 8.81 10.56 -6.25
N ALA A 105 8.83 10.92 -4.96
CA ALA A 105 9.92 10.53 -4.08
C ALA A 105 9.99 9.02 -3.89
N ALA A 106 8.81 8.38 -3.72
CA ALA A 106 8.73 6.93 -3.58
C ALA A 106 9.24 6.22 -4.84
N ALA A 107 8.81 6.67 -6.01
CA ALA A 107 9.24 6.07 -7.29
C ALA A 107 10.75 6.21 -7.49
N ARG A 108 11.32 7.39 -7.17
CA ARG A 108 12.76 7.61 -7.29
C ARG A 108 13.56 6.67 -6.38
N SER A 109 13.08 6.42 -5.19
CA SER A 109 13.79 5.58 -4.21
C SER A 109 13.82 4.11 -4.62
N LEU A 110 13.00 3.71 -5.59
CA LEU A 110 12.91 2.33 -6.09
C LEU A 110 13.73 2.07 -7.34
N ARG A 111 14.41 3.11 -7.85
CA ARG A 111 15.26 2.97 -9.05
C ARG A 111 16.59 2.33 -8.70
#